data_e246085c21dcb3bc8e7b3e4a5bf73938
#
_entry.id   e246085c21dcb3bc8e7b3e4a5bf73938
#
_cell.length_a   1.000
_cell.length_b   1.000
_cell.length_c   1.000
_cell.angle_alpha   90.00
_cell.angle_beta   90.00
_cell.angle_gamma   90.00
#
_symmetry.space_group_name_H-M   'P 1'
#
loop_
_entity.id
_entity.type
_entity.pdbx_description
1 polymer ?
#
loop_
_entity_poly.entity_id
_entity_poly.type
_entity_poly.pdbx_seq_one_letter_code
_entity_poly.pdbx_strand_id
1 'polypeptide(L)'
;MSRIAVIIPVYNHAKFVGEAIESVLAQTRQADRILVIDDGSKDDSLAVCQAFADRGVHSRGRENRGAHNTINELVLWAADEGCDWVNILNSDDRYLPRKLEACLALAEANPTKQVISGRLEVIDEQGAIMPPDAKRARWFYGAQSLTEADRSNVAELLGKANFIATTSNVFARTDYLLANPFRPYRFNHDYYFLAGAAWRDVIGLVPEVLMQYRVHGNNTIATKPEPLIREMLRMHLDLFHDYAADLAQNAAMRARFADYCRALWDNISSFHAGLFKVAIAQIVAEVPEEKLQALAYSLQGNEFDTSPNRGLAGAFDGTAPLSVTTLNSKLDALREEKTRWGAEREAWNELLKVKQALQDSRWAAIGMALGLAHALTKNEGKGPTEKLAKLREACAHSPWLKRGERLGLYRVP
;
A
#
# COMPACT_ATOMS: atom_id res chain seq x y z
N MET A 1 15.62 -22.10 -1.32
CA MET A 1 15.89 -20.72 -0.84
C MET A 1 14.78 -19.84 -1.30
N SER A 2 14.27 -18.97 -0.44
CA SER A 2 13.21 -18.01 -0.79
C SER A 2 13.71 -17.03 -1.85
N ARG A 3 12.89 -16.81 -2.89
CA ARG A 3 13.17 -15.86 -3.98
C ARG A 3 12.64 -14.49 -3.64
N ILE A 4 13.44 -13.47 -3.86
CA ILE A 4 13.13 -12.06 -3.52
C ILE A 4 13.07 -11.23 -4.78
N ALA A 5 11.96 -10.51 -4.99
CA ALA A 5 11.91 -9.39 -5.92
C ALA A 5 12.09 -8.06 -5.19
N VAL A 6 12.86 -7.15 -5.76
CA VAL A 6 12.77 -5.73 -5.43
C VAL A 6 11.99 -5.04 -6.53
N ILE A 7 10.93 -4.32 -6.14
CA ILE A 7 10.06 -3.60 -7.07
C ILE A 7 10.22 -2.10 -6.89
N ILE A 8 10.36 -1.37 -7.99
CA ILE A 8 10.62 0.08 -7.99
C ILE A 8 9.58 0.79 -8.84
N PRO A 9 8.57 1.43 -8.22
CA PRO A 9 7.68 2.36 -8.94
C PRO A 9 8.42 3.67 -9.20
N VAL A 10 8.41 4.16 -10.44
CA VAL A 10 9.14 5.37 -10.85
C VAL A 10 8.17 6.39 -11.45
N TYR A 11 8.30 7.66 -11.03
CA TYR A 11 7.62 8.78 -11.65
C TYR A 11 8.38 10.10 -11.45
N ASN A 12 8.98 10.65 -12.53
CA ASN A 12 9.74 11.91 -12.53
C ASN A 12 10.88 11.94 -11.49
N HIS A 13 11.68 10.89 -11.42
CA HIS A 13 12.79 10.73 -10.49
C HIS A 13 14.12 10.39 -11.20
N ALA A 14 14.36 10.91 -12.41
CA ALA A 14 15.61 10.70 -13.15
C ALA A 14 16.86 11.00 -12.32
N LYS A 15 16.78 11.99 -11.42
CA LYS A 15 17.87 12.40 -10.54
C LYS A 15 18.23 11.34 -9.47
N PHE A 16 17.27 10.53 -9.02
CA PHE A 16 17.41 9.67 -7.85
C PHE A 16 17.38 8.17 -8.18
N VAL A 17 16.64 7.77 -9.22
CA VAL A 17 16.38 6.36 -9.49
C VAL A 17 17.64 5.54 -9.76
N GLY A 18 18.69 6.14 -10.29
CA GLY A 18 20.00 5.49 -10.44
C GLY A 18 20.59 5.07 -9.09
N GLU A 19 20.58 5.98 -8.09
CA GLU A 19 21.04 5.65 -6.73
C GLU A 19 20.17 4.59 -6.05
N ALA A 20 18.85 4.64 -6.27
CA ALA A 20 17.93 3.62 -5.76
C ALA A 20 18.30 2.23 -6.30
N ILE A 21 18.48 2.09 -7.63
CA ILE A 21 18.86 0.82 -8.28
C ILE A 21 20.24 0.35 -7.78
N GLU A 22 21.24 1.24 -7.71
CA GLU A 22 22.57 0.89 -7.20
C GLU A 22 22.51 0.35 -5.77
N SER A 23 21.65 0.91 -4.92
CA SER A 23 21.48 0.45 -3.55
C SER A 23 20.91 -0.98 -3.46
N VAL A 24 20.11 -1.39 -4.45
CA VAL A 24 19.61 -2.77 -4.57
C VAL A 24 20.69 -3.71 -5.07
N LEU A 25 21.48 -3.28 -6.06
CA LEU A 25 22.58 -4.07 -6.59
C LEU A 25 23.73 -4.26 -5.58
N ALA A 26 23.80 -3.39 -4.57
CA ALA A 26 24.82 -3.45 -3.49
C ALA A 26 24.35 -4.28 -2.27
N GLN A 27 23.23 -5.00 -2.33
CA GLN A 27 22.75 -5.78 -1.20
C GLN A 27 23.64 -7.00 -0.89
N THR A 28 23.83 -7.33 0.41
CA THR A 28 24.56 -8.52 0.84
C THR A 28 23.84 -9.81 0.43
N ARG A 29 22.52 -9.83 0.52
CA ARG A 29 21.65 -10.82 -0.12
C ARG A 29 21.10 -10.21 -1.41
N GLN A 30 21.57 -10.70 -2.56
CA GLN A 30 21.13 -10.20 -3.86
C GLN A 30 19.64 -10.45 -4.10
N ALA A 31 18.95 -9.51 -4.73
CA ALA A 31 17.61 -9.73 -5.24
C ALA A 31 17.62 -10.75 -6.39
N ASP A 32 16.65 -11.66 -6.42
CA ASP A 32 16.49 -12.62 -7.53
C ASP A 32 15.86 -11.96 -8.76
N ARG A 33 15.11 -10.86 -8.55
CA ARG A 33 14.55 -9.98 -9.59
C ARG A 33 14.58 -8.53 -9.13
N ILE A 34 14.89 -7.65 -10.06
CA ILE A 34 14.75 -6.20 -9.89
C ILE A 34 13.79 -5.72 -10.99
N LEU A 35 12.59 -5.32 -10.59
CA LEU A 35 11.50 -5.01 -11.50
C LEU A 35 11.12 -3.53 -11.35
N VAL A 36 11.10 -2.81 -12.46
CA VAL A 36 10.87 -1.37 -12.49
C VAL A 36 9.70 -1.04 -13.42
N ILE A 37 8.76 -0.23 -12.96
CA ILE A 37 7.75 0.38 -13.83
C ILE A 37 7.86 1.89 -13.74
N ASP A 38 8.16 2.51 -14.85
CA ASP A 38 8.01 3.95 -15.04
C ASP A 38 6.53 4.28 -15.29
N ASP A 39 5.95 5.06 -14.41
CA ASP A 39 4.52 5.44 -14.41
C ASP A 39 4.25 6.67 -15.29
N GLY A 40 4.87 6.74 -16.46
CA GLY A 40 4.67 7.81 -17.44
C GLY A 40 5.42 9.08 -17.07
N SER A 41 6.70 8.95 -16.67
CA SER A 41 7.58 10.08 -16.41
C SER A 41 7.72 10.96 -17.64
N LYS A 42 7.93 12.25 -17.38
CA LYS A 42 8.19 13.27 -18.42
C LYS A 42 9.66 13.67 -18.48
N ASP A 43 10.46 13.15 -17.56
CA ASP A 43 11.91 13.29 -17.50
C ASP A 43 12.60 12.00 -18.00
N ASP A 44 13.91 11.93 -17.89
CA ASP A 44 14.72 10.80 -18.37
C ASP A 44 14.67 9.56 -17.46
N SER A 45 13.73 9.47 -16.52
CA SER A 45 13.65 8.38 -15.52
C SER A 45 13.68 6.99 -16.18
N LEU A 46 12.88 6.76 -17.23
CA LEU A 46 12.86 5.47 -17.94
C LEU A 46 14.20 5.14 -18.59
N ALA A 47 14.83 6.11 -19.24
CA ALA A 47 16.13 5.92 -19.87
C ALA A 47 17.21 5.57 -18.84
N VAL A 48 17.21 6.23 -17.68
CA VAL A 48 18.11 5.89 -16.56
C VAL A 48 17.88 4.46 -16.10
N CYS A 49 16.63 4.00 -15.93
CA CYS A 49 16.34 2.61 -15.54
C CYS A 49 16.82 1.59 -16.60
N GLN A 50 16.61 1.88 -17.88
CA GLN A 50 17.02 1.03 -19.00
C GLN A 50 18.53 0.85 -19.11
N ALA A 51 19.31 1.85 -18.67
CA ALA A 51 20.78 1.75 -18.64
C ALA A 51 21.31 0.65 -17.71
N PHE A 52 20.48 0.12 -16.80
CA PHE A 52 20.83 -1.00 -15.90
C PHE A 52 20.40 -2.39 -16.43
N ALA A 53 19.89 -2.49 -17.67
CA ALA A 53 19.38 -3.74 -18.21
C ALA A 53 20.44 -4.87 -18.22
N ASP A 54 21.67 -4.57 -18.59
CA ASP A 54 22.79 -5.53 -18.60
C ASP A 54 23.20 -5.98 -17.18
N ARG A 55 22.71 -5.30 -16.16
CA ARG A 55 22.93 -5.64 -14.73
C ARG A 55 21.73 -6.36 -14.11
N GLY A 56 20.80 -6.86 -14.93
CA GLY A 56 19.66 -7.67 -14.48
C GLY A 56 18.47 -6.85 -13.98
N VAL A 57 18.38 -5.55 -14.32
CA VAL A 57 17.21 -4.72 -14.03
C VAL A 57 16.22 -4.80 -15.18
N HIS A 58 14.99 -5.23 -14.86
CA HIS A 58 13.91 -5.33 -15.84
C HIS A 58 13.00 -4.10 -15.72
N SER A 59 13.05 -3.22 -16.70
CA SER A 59 12.28 -1.97 -16.69
C SER A 59 11.29 -1.88 -17.85
N ARG A 60 10.12 -1.27 -17.60
CA ARG A 60 9.14 -0.93 -18.61
C ARG A 60 8.43 0.39 -18.27
N GLY A 61 8.05 1.14 -19.28
CA GLY A 61 7.29 2.38 -19.15
C GLY A 61 5.83 2.18 -19.58
N ARG A 62 4.94 2.99 -19.05
CA ARG A 62 3.52 3.07 -19.45
C ARG A 62 2.91 4.42 -19.07
N GLU A 63 1.67 4.67 -19.49
CA GLU A 63 0.92 5.85 -19.06
C GLU A 63 0.71 5.87 -17.53
N ASN A 64 0.69 7.08 -16.95
CA ASN A 64 0.53 7.27 -15.50
C ASN A 64 -0.82 6.71 -14.99
N ARG A 65 -0.76 5.92 -13.92
CA ARG A 65 -1.93 5.31 -13.25
C ARG A 65 -1.86 5.46 -11.72
N GLY A 66 -0.86 6.18 -11.21
CA GLY A 66 -0.65 6.42 -9.79
C GLY A 66 0.13 5.31 -9.07
N ALA A 67 0.79 5.72 -7.99
CA ALA A 67 1.75 4.89 -7.25
C ALA A 67 1.17 3.54 -6.81
N HIS A 68 -0.03 3.53 -6.21
CA HIS A 68 -0.69 2.31 -5.74
C HIS A 68 -0.91 1.28 -6.86
N ASN A 69 -1.36 1.74 -8.05
CA ASN A 69 -1.53 0.85 -9.21
C ASN A 69 -0.20 0.31 -9.72
N THR A 70 0.83 1.16 -9.73
CA THR A 70 2.18 0.78 -10.16
C THR A 70 2.76 -0.27 -9.22
N ILE A 71 2.62 -0.10 -7.91
CA ILE A 71 3.04 -1.09 -6.92
C ILE A 71 2.29 -2.39 -7.10
N ASN A 72 0.95 -2.36 -7.20
CA ASN A 72 0.15 -3.58 -7.38
C ASN A 72 0.50 -4.32 -8.68
N GLU A 73 0.78 -3.60 -9.76
CA GLU A 73 1.21 -4.21 -11.03
C GLU A 73 2.60 -4.83 -10.92
N LEU A 74 3.52 -4.20 -10.19
CA LEU A 74 4.85 -4.75 -9.90
C LEU A 74 4.78 -5.99 -9.00
N VAL A 75 3.88 -6.03 -8.02
CA VAL A 75 3.65 -7.22 -7.18
C VAL A 75 3.16 -8.40 -8.03
N LEU A 76 2.24 -8.15 -8.97
CA LEU A 76 1.81 -9.19 -9.91
C LEU A 76 2.97 -9.68 -10.79
N TRP A 77 3.81 -8.77 -11.28
CA TRP A 77 4.97 -9.15 -12.06
C TRP A 77 5.95 -9.99 -11.24
N ALA A 78 6.20 -9.63 -9.97
CA ALA A 78 7.03 -10.42 -9.07
C ALA A 78 6.45 -11.83 -8.82
N ALA A 79 5.13 -11.95 -8.71
CA ALA A 79 4.44 -13.23 -8.59
C ALA A 79 4.58 -14.08 -9.87
N ASP A 80 4.43 -13.48 -11.05
CA ASP A 80 4.61 -14.15 -12.34
C ASP A 80 6.05 -14.66 -12.51
N GLU A 81 7.05 -13.96 -11.91
CA GLU A 81 8.45 -14.38 -11.85
C GLU A 81 8.73 -15.45 -10.76
N GLY A 82 7.72 -15.85 -10.00
CA GLY A 82 7.82 -16.86 -8.94
C GLY A 82 8.62 -16.40 -7.73
N CYS A 83 8.52 -15.12 -7.36
CA CYS A 83 9.16 -14.59 -6.16
C CYS A 83 8.27 -14.77 -4.93
N ASP A 84 8.85 -15.29 -3.84
CA ASP A 84 8.14 -15.55 -2.58
C ASP A 84 7.95 -14.27 -1.76
N TRP A 85 8.91 -13.34 -1.89
CA TRP A 85 8.97 -12.09 -1.17
C TRP A 85 9.15 -10.90 -2.11
N VAL A 86 8.54 -9.80 -1.78
CA VAL A 86 8.67 -8.52 -2.47
C VAL A 86 9.19 -7.48 -1.48
N ASN A 87 10.23 -6.75 -1.85
CA ASN A 87 10.64 -5.53 -1.18
C ASN A 87 10.32 -4.33 -2.08
N ILE A 88 9.61 -3.35 -1.56
CA ILE A 88 9.21 -2.17 -2.30
C ILE A 88 10.26 -1.07 -2.06
N LEU A 89 10.75 -0.43 -3.11
CA LEU A 89 11.65 0.71 -3.04
C LEU A 89 11.09 1.86 -3.88
N ASN A 90 10.72 2.97 -3.25
CA ASN A 90 10.42 4.18 -3.99
C ASN A 90 11.69 4.71 -4.67
N SER A 91 11.53 5.24 -5.86
CA SER A 91 12.64 5.61 -6.74
C SER A 91 13.48 6.79 -6.26
N ASP A 92 13.12 7.45 -5.15
CA ASP A 92 13.85 8.54 -4.49
C ASP A 92 14.57 8.10 -3.20
N ASP A 93 14.27 6.90 -2.69
CA ASP A 93 14.87 6.32 -1.49
C ASP A 93 16.07 5.40 -1.85
N ARG A 94 16.77 4.89 -0.84
CA ARG A 94 17.83 3.89 -1.04
C ARG A 94 17.93 2.94 0.15
N TYR A 95 18.36 1.71 -0.13
CA TYR A 95 18.60 0.70 0.89
C TYR A 95 20.01 0.78 1.45
N LEU A 96 20.16 0.36 2.70
CA LEU A 96 21.44 -0.01 3.27
C LEU A 96 21.78 -1.47 2.92
N PRO A 97 23.05 -1.86 2.89
CA PRO A 97 23.49 -3.16 2.31
C PRO A 97 22.84 -4.41 2.88
N ARG A 98 22.40 -4.39 4.14
CA ARG A 98 21.82 -5.54 4.83
C ARG A 98 20.30 -5.65 4.78
N LYS A 99 19.61 -4.78 4.02
CA LYS A 99 18.14 -4.70 4.04
C LYS A 99 17.47 -6.05 3.73
N LEU A 100 17.82 -6.66 2.61
CA LEU A 100 17.19 -7.90 2.19
C LEU A 100 17.58 -9.08 3.11
N GLU A 101 18.84 -9.16 3.51
CA GLU A 101 19.35 -10.19 4.42
C GLU A 101 18.63 -10.14 5.77
N ALA A 102 18.60 -8.98 6.41
CA ALA A 102 18.02 -8.81 7.75
C ALA A 102 16.50 -9.03 7.76
N CYS A 103 15.79 -8.56 6.72
CA CYS A 103 14.36 -8.80 6.61
C CYS A 103 14.03 -10.28 6.39
N LEU A 104 14.76 -10.97 5.51
CA LEU A 104 14.56 -12.39 5.27
C LEU A 104 14.88 -13.22 6.52
N ALA A 105 15.98 -12.95 7.21
CA ALA A 105 16.35 -13.64 8.44
C ALA A 105 15.27 -13.52 9.53
N LEU A 106 14.68 -12.32 9.71
CA LEU A 106 13.58 -12.15 10.65
C LEU A 106 12.35 -12.95 10.22
N ALA A 107 12.01 -12.93 8.93
CA ALA A 107 10.87 -13.64 8.39
C ALA A 107 11.01 -15.18 8.56
N GLU A 108 12.19 -15.72 8.31
CA GLU A 108 12.48 -17.15 8.48
C GLU A 108 12.45 -17.57 9.96
N ALA A 109 12.92 -16.70 10.87
CA ALA A 109 12.85 -16.93 12.31
C ALA A 109 11.42 -16.83 12.87
N ASN A 110 10.51 -16.12 12.18
CA ASN A 110 9.15 -15.86 12.62
C ASN A 110 8.14 -16.09 11.48
N PRO A 111 7.79 -17.34 11.15
CA PRO A 111 6.96 -17.68 9.98
C PRO A 111 5.54 -17.06 9.98
N THR A 112 5.05 -16.61 11.13
CA THR A 112 3.76 -15.91 11.23
C THR A 112 3.84 -14.46 10.74
N LYS A 113 5.04 -13.87 10.66
CA LYS A 113 5.25 -12.50 10.20
C LYS A 113 5.37 -12.47 8.67
N GLN A 114 4.42 -11.84 8.03
CA GLN A 114 4.30 -11.79 6.57
C GLN A 114 4.71 -10.42 5.99
N VAL A 115 4.87 -9.42 6.86
CA VAL A 115 5.33 -8.07 6.51
C VAL A 115 6.46 -7.71 7.47
N ILE A 116 7.61 -7.37 6.93
CA ILE A 116 8.79 -7.02 7.72
C ILE A 116 9.19 -5.59 7.40
N SER A 117 9.52 -4.83 8.44
CA SER A 117 10.04 -3.47 8.31
C SER A 117 11.24 -3.27 9.22
N GLY A 118 12.15 -2.38 8.83
CA GLY A 118 13.28 -1.97 9.64
C GLY A 118 13.16 -0.53 10.09
N ARG A 119 14.20 -0.01 10.73
CA ARG A 119 14.35 1.41 10.99
C ARG A 119 14.87 2.12 9.73
N LEU A 120 14.63 3.42 9.65
CA LEU A 120 15.14 4.27 8.59
C LEU A 120 15.94 5.45 9.17
N GLU A 121 16.81 6.00 8.37
CA GLU A 121 17.39 7.33 8.59
C GLU A 121 16.95 8.28 7.46
N VAL A 122 16.97 9.56 7.74
CA VAL A 122 16.50 10.59 6.81
C VAL A 122 17.70 11.22 6.13
N ILE A 123 17.65 11.33 4.80
CA ILE A 123 18.68 12.02 4.01
C ILE A 123 18.08 13.20 3.25
N ASP A 124 18.91 14.19 2.98
CA ASP A 124 18.54 15.32 2.14
C ASP A 124 18.59 14.96 0.64
N GLU A 125 18.32 15.94 -0.19
CA GLU A 125 18.32 15.78 -1.65
C GLU A 125 19.69 15.36 -2.21
N GLN A 126 20.79 15.72 -1.53
CA GLN A 126 22.16 15.38 -1.89
C GLN A 126 22.61 14.01 -1.31
N GLY A 127 21.78 13.40 -0.47
CA GLY A 127 22.07 12.12 0.16
C GLY A 127 22.84 12.23 1.48
N ALA A 128 22.98 13.44 2.04
CA ALA A 128 23.57 13.62 3.36
C ALA A 128 22.55 13.32 4.47
N ILE A 129 23.00 12.64 5.54
CA ILE A 129 22.14 12.29 6.68
C ILE A 129 21.70 13.57 7.39
N MET A 130 20.40 13.71 7.59
CA MET A 130 19.80 14.82 8.32
C MET A 130 19.78 14.52 9.82
N PRO A 131 20.17 15.46 10.68
CA PRO A 131 20.11 15.26 12.12
C PRO A 131 18.66 15.19 12.62
N PRO A 132 18.39 14.48 13.74
CA PRO A 132 17.03 14.25 14.26
C PRO A 132 16.25 15.53 14.60
N ASP A 133 16.90 16.61 14.93
CA ASP A 133 16.31 17.91 15.24
C ASP A 133 16.01 18.77 14.01
N ALA A 134 16.48 18.38 12.82
CA ALA A 134 16.18 19.08 11.58
C ALA A 134 14.66 19.08 11.33
N LYS A 135 14.10 20.25 11.01
CA LYS A 135 12.65 20.48 10.87
C LYS A 135 11.95 19.41 10.02
N ARG A 136 12.57 18.97 8.91
CA ARG A 136 12.00 18.00 7.95
C ARG A 136 12.25 16.55 8.35
N ALA A 137 13.20 16.26 9.24
CA ALA A 137 13.53 14.91 9.72
C ALA A 137 12.89 14.57 11.07
N ARG A 138 12.60 15.60 11.90
CA ARG A 138 12.12 15.44 13.29
C ARG A 138 10.95 14.50 13.45
N TRP A 139 9.97 14.57 12.52
CA TRP A 139 8.80 13.70 12.61
C TRP A 139 9.18 12.22 12.44
N PHE A 140 10.02 11.90 11.48
CA PHE A 140 10.43 10.52 11.20
C PHE A 140 11.17 9.90 12.39
N TYR A 141 12.15 10.60 12.94
CA TYR A 141 12.91 10.12 14.10
C TYR A 141 12.04 10.06 15.36
N GLY A 142 11.15 11.03 15.57
CA GLY A 142 10.18 11.01 16.66
C GLY A 142 9.20 9.84 16.55
N ALA A 143 8.70 9.55 15.37
CA ALA A 143 7.83 8.39 15.13
C ALA A 143 8.57 7.07 15.38
N GLN A 144 9.83 6.94 14.95
CA GLN A 144 10.61 5.72 15.15
C GLN A 144 11.02 5.48 16.60
N SER A 145 11.23 6.55 17.40
CA SER A 145 11.55 6.41 18.83
C SER A 145 10.45 5.67 19.61
N LEU A 146 9.21 5.64 19.10
CA LEU A 146 8.13 4.84 19.68
C LEU A 146 8.46 3.36 19.74
N THR A 147 9.32 2.86 18.84
CA THR A 147 9.73 1.45 18.79
C THR A 147 10.89 1.11 19.73
N GLU A 148 11.47 2.08 20.44
CA GLU A 148 12.63 1.86 21.31
C GLU A 148 12.24 1.25 22.64
N ALA A 149 11.11 1.66 23.19
CA ALA A 149 10.62 1.20 24.49
C ALA A 149 9.95 -0.18 24.40
N ASP A 150 9.07 -0.39 23.41
CA ASP A 150 8.36 -1.65 23.20
C ASP A 150 8.02 -1.81 21.71
N ARG A 151 8.16 -3.03 21.20
CA ARG A 151 7.82 -3.42 19.81
C ARG A 151 6.77 -4.51 19.75
N SER A 152 6.24 -4.94 20.89
CA SER A 152 5.32 -6.07 20.96
C SER A 152 3.94 -5.75 20.39
N ASN A 153 3.47 -4.51 20.54
CA ASN A 153 2.17 -4.08 20.06
C ASN A 153 2.28 -3.08 18.88
N VAL A 154 2.56 -3.62 17.71
CA VAL A 154 2.71 -2.81 16.47
C VAL A 154 1.43 -2.04 16.14
N ALA A 155 0.26 -2.58 16.46
CA ALA A 155 -1.01 -1.91 16.23
C ALA A 155 -1.14 -0.62 17.07
N GLU A 156 -0.79 -0.67 18.33
CA GLU A 156 -0.76 0.51 19.21
C GLU A 156 0.23 1.56 18.70
N LEU A 157 1.44 1.13 18.32
CA LEU A 157 2.47 2.02 17.80
C LEU A 157 2.02 2.74 16.52
N LEU A 158 1.39 2.02 15.59
CA LEU A 158 0.81 2.61 14.39
C LEU A 158 -0.37 3.55 14.68
N GLY A 159 -1.13 3.28 15.75
CA GLY A 159 -2.14 4.22 16.24
C GLY A 159 -1.55 5.56 16.71
N LYS A 160 -0.33 5.55 17.25
CA LYS A 160 0.39 6.77 17.63
C LYS A 160 0.95 7.53 16.43
N ALA A 161 1.59 6.83 15.50
CA ALA A 161 2.14 7.40 14.27
C ALA A 161 2.44 6.29 13.25
N ASN A 162 2.40 6.62 11.94
CA ASN A 162 2.96 5.75 10.90
C ASN A 162 4.50 5.74 10.98
N PHE A 163 5.05 5.04 11.96
CA PHE A 163 6.50 5.00 12.22
C PHE A 163 7.27 4.21 11.14
N ILE A 164 6.60 3.38 10.35
CA ILE A 164 7.19 2.68 9.19
C ILE A 164 7.41 3.66 8.04
N ALA A 165 6.54 4.67 7.95
CA ALA A 165 6.68 5.92 7.23
C ALA A 165 6.60 5.88 5.70
N THR A 166 6.91 4.75 5.05
CA THR A 166 7.01 4.67 3.59
C THR A 166 6.83 3.23 3.09
N THR A 167 6.32 3.07 1.87
CA THR A 167 6.32 1.77 1.18
C THR A 167 7.73 1.21 0.98
N SER A 168 8.77 2.05 0.87
CA SER A 168 10.16 1.59 0.77
C SER A 168 10.62 0.75 1.96
N ASN A 169 9.92 0.84 3.08
CA ASN A 169 10.22 0.05 4.27
C ASN A 169 9.41 -1.26 4.37
N VAL A 170 8.67 -1.62 3.33
CA VAL A 170 7.84 -2.83 3.28
C VAL A 170 8.59 -3.95 2.55
N PHE A 171 8.93 -4.99 3.30
CA PHE A 171 9.34 -6.30 2.78
C PHE A 171 8.24 -7.29 3.14
N ALA A 172 7.56 -7.86 2.17
CA ALA A 172 6.37 -8.67 2.45
C ALA A 172 6.28 -9.92 1.57
N ARG A 173 5.56 -10.94 2.06
CA ARG A 173 5.22 -12.09 1.25
C ARG A 173 4.40 -11.68 0.02
N THR A 174 4.73 -12.25 -1.10
CA THR A 174 4.06 -11.96 -2.37
C THR A 174 2.58 -12.32 -2.30
N ASP A 175 2.23 -13.48 -1.74
CA ASP A 175 0.85 -13.92 -1.56
C ASP A 175 0.04 -12.99 -0.63
N TYR A 176 0.69 -12.47 0.44
CA TYR A 176 0.05 -11.49 1.32
C TYR A 176 -0.25 -10.17 0.60
N LEU A 177 0.69 -9.65 -0.20
CA LEU A 177 0.49 -8.43 -0.99
C LEU A 177 -0.61 -8.60 -2.04
N LEU A 178 -0.69 -9.77 -2.67
CA LEU A 178 -1.73 -10.08 -3.64
C LEU A 178 -3.13 -10.13 -2.97
N ALA A 179 -3.22 -10.69 -1.78
CA ALA A 179 -4.45 -10.74 -1.00
C ALA A 179 -4.87 -9.37 -0.41
N ASN A 180 -3.90 -8.46 -0.23
CA ASN A 180 -4.10 -7.16 0.40
C ASN A 180 -3.49 -6.03 -0.47
N PRO A 181 -4.04 -5.74 -1.66
CA PRO A 181 -3.47 -4.76 -2.57
C PRO A 181 -3.52 -3.34 -2.00
N PHE A 182 -2.54 -2.52 -2.39
CA PHE A 182 -2.52 -1.10 -2.05
C PHE A 182 -3.70 -0.38 -2.66
N ARG A 183 -4.36 0.46 -1.85
CA ARG A 183 -5.55 1.22 -2.24
C ARG A 183 -5.20 2.58 -2.86
N PRO A 184 -6.16 3.22 -3.59
CA PRO A 184 -5.93 4.48 -4.30
C PRO A 184 -5.91 5.68 -3.37
N TYR A 185 -5.12 5.62 -2.34
CA TYR A 185 -4.76 6.79 -1.55
C TYR A 185 -3.52 7.44 -2.15
N ARG A 186 -3.55 8.75 -2.25
CA ARG A 186 -2.41 9.50 -2.75
C ARG A 186 -1.27 9.56 -1.74
N PHE A 187 -1.63 9.67 -0.44
CA PHE A 187 -0.69 9.89 0.66
C PHE A 187 -0.59 8.72 1.63
N ASN A 188 -1.67 7.97 1.82
CA ASN A 188 -1.82 7.02 2.93
C ASN A 188 -2.04 5.57 2.47
N HIS A 189 -1.66 5.22 1.24
CA HIS A 189 -1.79 3.85 0.74
C HIS A 189 -0.95 2.85 1.55
N ASP A 190 0.24 3.26 2.00
CA ASP A 190 1.09 2.50 2.90
C ASP A 190 0.47 2.35 4.30
N TYR A 191 -0.05 3.45 4.86
CA TYR A 191 -0.63 3.43 6.20
C TYR A 191 -1.88 2.55 6.28
N TYR A 192 -2.74 2.58 5.26
CA TYR A 192 -3.88 1.67 5.15
C TYR A 192 -3.44 0.21 5.19
N PHE A 193 -2.48 -0.16 4.35
CA PHE A 193 -1.93 -1.51 4.29
C PHE A 193 -1.32 -1.96 5.62
N LEU A 194 -0.49 -1.10 6.23
CA LEU A 194 0.20 -1.38 7.47
C LEU A 194 -0.74 -1.51 8.66
N ALA A 195 -1.78 -0.67 8.77
CA ALA A 195 -2.76 -0.77 9.86
C ALA A 195 -3.49 -2.12 9.82
N GLY A 196 -3.97 -2.54 8.64
CA GLY A 196 -4.60 -3.84 8.46
C GLY A 196 -3.67 -5.01 8.78
N ALA A 197 -2.40 -4.92 8.39
CA ALA A 197 -1.38 -5.92 8.71
C ALA A 197 -1.08 -5.99 10.23
N ALA A 198 -1.04 -4.83 10.91
CA ALA A 198 -0.81 -4.76 12.34
C ALA A 198 -1.96 -5.38 13.16
N TRP A 199 -3.21 -5.14 12.75
CA TRP A 199 -4.37 -5.75 13.43
C TRP A 199 -4.38 -7.27 13.30
N ARG A 200 -3.84 -7.82 12.20
CA ARG A 200 -3.65 -9.26 12.00
C ARG A 200 -2.40 -9.82 12.67
N ASP A 201 -1.58 -8.97 13.30
CA ASP A 201 -0.31 -9.33 13.93
C ASP A 201 0.71 -10.00 12.99
N VAL A 202 0.75 -9.58 11.75
CA VAL A 202 1.67 -10.15 10.77
C VAL A 202 2.89 -9.29 10.48
N ILE A 203 3.07 -8.16 11.19
CA ILE A 203 4.24 -7.29 11.03
C ILE A 203 5.37 -7.73 11.98
N GLY A 204 6.56 -7.89 11.43
CA GLY A 204 7.82 -8.05 12.16
C GLY A 204 8.71 -6.81 12.03
N LEU A 205 9.41 -6.44 13.10
CA LEU A 205 10.25 -5.25 13.14
C LEU A 205 11.72 -5.61 13.37
N VAL A 206 12.57 -5.32 12.39
CA VAL A 206 14.04 -5.39 12.52
C VAL A 206 14.53 -4.13 13.25
N PRO A 207 15.32 -4.26 14.33
CA PRO A 207 15.77 -3.10 15.12
C PRO A 207 16.87 -2.26 14.44
N GLU A 208 17.36 -2.69 13.29
CA GLU A 208 18.45 -2.05 12.54
C GLU A 208 17.92 -0.95 11.60
N VAL A 209 18.74 0.07 11.36
CA VAL A 209 18.51 1.02 10.27
C VAL A 209 18.85 0.31 8.96
N LEU A 210 17.86 0.15 8.08
CA LEU A 210 17.99 -0.65 6.88
C LEU A 210 17.75 0.12 5.58
N MET A 211 17.32 1.38 5.68
CA MET A 211 17.08 2.21 4.52
C MET A 211 17.26 3.71 4.84
N GLN A 212 17.41 4.50 3.80
CA GLN A 212 17.49 5.94 3.84
C GLN A 212 16.31 6.55 3.10
N TYR A 213 15.47 7.29 3.84
CA TYR A 213 14.34 8.03 3.30
C TYR A 213 14.80 9.43 2.84
N ARG A 214 14.60 9.75 1.57
CA ARG A 214 15.03 11.03 1.01
C ARG A 214 13.96 12.11 1.15
N VAL A 215 14.38 13.27 1.64
CA VAL A 215 13.53 14.45 1.75
C VAL A 215 13.98 15.50 0.74
N HIS A 216 13.10 15.80 -0.23
CA HIS A 216 13.33 16.82 -1.26
C HIS A 216 12.07 17.67 -1.51
N GLY A 217 12.16 18.68 -2.40
CA GLY A 217 11.07 19.63 -2.65
C GLY A 217 9.80 19.00 -3.22
N ASN A 218 9.91 17.88 -3.90
CA ASN A 218 8.83 17.22 -4.64
C ASN A 218 8.23 16.02 -3.89
N ASN A 219 8.61 15.76 -2.62
CA ASN A 219 7.96 14.70 -1.85
C ASN A 219 6.45 14.94 -1.77
N THR A 220 5.67 13.90 -1.98
CA THR A 220 4.21 13.94 -2.01
C THR A 220 3.61 14.57 -0.75
N ILE A 221 4.22 14.33 0.41
CA ILE A 221 3.77 14.83 1.73
C ILE A 221 4.11 16.31 1.95
N ALA A 222 5.11 16.87 1.24
CA ALA A 222 5.65 18.21 1.53
C ALA A 222 4.74 19.38 1.15
N THR A 223 3.70 19.15 0.35
CA THR A 223 3.07 20.23 -0.41
C THR A 223 1.79 20.83 0.17
N LYS A 224 0.97 20.09 0.91
CA LYS A 224 -0.27 20.65 1.50
C LYS A 224 -0.79 19.74 2.63
N PRO A 225 -0.95 20.23 3.87
CA PRO A 225 -1.46 19.43 4.99
C PRO A 225 -2.94 19.04 4.86
N GLU A 226 -3.76 19.87 4.25
CA GLU A 226 -5.21 19.66 4.16
C GLU A 226 -5.63 18.41 3.37
N PRO A 227 -5.18 18.19 2.12
CA PRO A 227 -5.53 16.96 1.40
C PRO A 227 -5.04 15.70 2.10
N LEU A 228 -3.88 15.75 2.76
CA LEU A 228 -3.34 14.65 3.54
C LEU A 228 -4.26 14.29 4.71
N ILE A 229 -4.73 15.30 5.48
CA ILE A 229 -5.63 15.10 6.63
C ILE A 229 -6.98 14.54 6.18
N ARG A 230 -7.56 15.07 5.11
CA ARG A 230 -8.84 14.58 4.56
C ARG A 230 -8.71 13.11 4.10
N GLU A 231 -7.63 12.78 3.42
CA GLU A 231 -7.40 11.42 2.97
C GLU A 231 -7.15 10.48 4.15
N MET A 232 -6.41 10.91 5.18
CA MET A 232 -6.18 10.14 6.39
C MET A 232 -7.50 9.81 7.11
N LEU A 233 -8.41 10.77 7.24
CA LEU A 233 -9.75 10.53 7.82
C LEU A 233 -10.54 9.52 7.00
N ARG A 234 -10.57 9.70 5.68
CA ARG A 234 -11.22 8.76 4.76
C ARG A 234 -10.63 7.37 4.87
N MET A 235 -9.30 7.26 4.85
CA MET A 235 -8.57 6.01 4.98
C MET A 235 -8.98 5.25 6.26
N HIS A 236 -9.11 5.94 7.39
CA HIS A 236 -9.52 5.29 8.64
C HIS A 236 -10.99 4.81 8.58
N LEU A 237 -11.89 5.60 7.98
CA LEU A 237 -13.28 5.17 7.79
C LEU A 237 -13.36 3.91 6.92
N ASP A 238 -12.63 3.91 5.82
CA ASP A 238 -12.56 2.76 4.91
C ASP A 238 -11.93 1.54 5.62
N LEU A 239 -10.87 1.73 6.40
CA LEU A 239 -10.26 0.68 7.23
C LEU A 239 -11.27 0.03 8.17
N PHE A 240 -11.98 0.83 8.97
CA PHE A 240 -12.93 0.31 9.94
C PHE A 240 -14.06 -0.44 9.26
N HIS A 241 -14.55 0.08 8.15
CA HIS A 241 -15.59 -0.58 7.38
C HIS A 241 -15.14 -1.90 6.76
N ASP A 242 -13.97 -1.90 6.11
CA ASP A 242 -13.51 -3.07 5.36
C ASP A 242 -13.11 -4.24 6.26
N TYR A 243 -12.66 -3.94 7.47
CA TYR A 243 -12.28 -4.95 8.44
C TYR A 243 -13.38 -5.29 9.45
N ALA A 244 -14.58 -4.67 9.34
CA ALA A 244 -15.67 -4.86 10.31
C ALA A 244 -16.04 -6.34 10.49
N ALA A 245 -16.15 -7.11 9.40
CA ALA A 245 -16.48 -8.53 9.46
C ALA A 245 -15.37 -9.36 10.13
N ASP A 246 -14.10 -9.10 9.80
CA ASP A 246 -12.94 -9.77 10.41
C ASP A 246 -12.87 -9.45 11.92
N LEU A 247 -13.08 -8.18 12.28
CA LEU A 247 -13.12 -7.73 13.68
C LEU A 247 -14.26 -8.37 14.46
N ALA A 248 -15.43 -8.58 13.86
CA ALA A 248 -16.55 -9.24 14.50
C ALA A 248 -16.25 -10.70 14.87
N GLN A 249 -15.46 -11.40 14.02
CA GLN A 249 -15.17 -12.83 14.17
C GLN A 249 -13.88 -13.14 14.93
N ASN A 250 -12.92 -12.21 15.01
CA ASN A 250 -11.60 -12.46 15.59
C ASN A 250 -11.32 -11.60 16.82
N ALA A 251 -11.42 -12.21 18.02
CA ALA A 251 -11.23 -11.54 19.30
C ALA A 251 -9.82 -10.95 19.48
N ALA A 252 -8.78 -11.65 19.02
CA ALA A 252 -7.39 -11.17 19.11
C ALA A 252 -7.15 -9.96 18.20
N MET A 253 -7.75 -9.96 17.01
CA MET A 253 -7.71 -8.82 16.09
C MET A 253 -8.46 -7.61 16.68
N ARG A 254 -9.64 -7.84 17.31
CA ARG A 254 -10.38 -6.78 18.02
C ARG A 254 -9.58 -6.14 19.15
N ALA A 255 -8.83 -6.93 19.92
CA ALA A 255 -8.00 -6.38 20.98
C ALA A 255 -6.93 -5.43 20.42
N ARG A 256 -6.21 -5.83 19.38
CA ARG A 256 -5.21 -4.98 18.71
C ARG A 256 -5.83 -3.75 18.03
N PHE A 257 -6.99 -3.91 17.43
CA PHE A 257 -7.76 -2.78 16.91
C PHE A 257 -8.15 -1.78 18.00
N ALA A 258 -8.57 -2.27 19.17
CA ALA A 258 -8.90 -1.41 20.33
C ALA A 258 -7.67 -0.64 20.84
N ASP A 259 -6.49 -1.28 20.88
CA ASP A 259 -5.24 -0.62 21.24
C ASP A 259 -4.84 0.44 20.21
N TYR A 260 -4.95 0.12 18.92
CA TYR A 260 -4.76 1.08 17.83
C TYR A 260 -5.69 2.30 17.98
N CYS A 261 -6.98 2.08 18.18
CA CYS A 261 -7.96 3.16 18.31
C CYS A 261 -7.70 4.02 19.55
N ARG A 262 -7.31 3.41 20.67
CA ARG A 262 -6.95 4.15 21.89
C ARG A 262 -5.75 5.05 21.65
N ALA A 263 -4.68 4.50 21.09
CA ALA A 263 -3.48 5.24 20.76
C ALA A 263 -3.73 6.37 19.75
N LEU A 264 -4.52 6.11 18.71
CA LEU A 264 -4.94 7.10 17.73
C LEU A 264 -5.75 8.22 18.39
N TRP A 265 -6.65 7.87 19.31
CA TRP A 265 -7.46 8.83 20.06
C TRP A 265 -6.63 9.79 20.89
N ASP A 266 -5.62 9.28 21.57
CA ASP A 266 -4.73 10.09 22.42
C ASP A 266 -3.87 11.07 21.61
N ASN A 267 -3.66 10.78 20.32
CA ASN A 267 -2.82 11.58 19.42
C ASN A 267 -3.60 12.47 18.42
N ILE A 268 -4.91 12.27 18.32
CA ILE A 268 -5.74 13.05 17.39
C ILE A 268 -6.29 14.30 18.08
N SER A 269 -6.23 15.44 17.39
CA SER A 269 -6.88 16.68 17.85
C SER A 269 -8.39 16.48 18.07
N SER A 270 -8.98 17.28 18.96
CA SER A 270 -10.41 17.18 19.36
C SER A 270 -11.41 17.15 18.19
N PHE A 271 -11.10 17.82 17.10
CA PHE A 271 -11.90 17.80 15.88
C PHE A 271 -11.91 16.43 15.20
N HIS A 272 -10.74 15.81 15.05
CA HIS A 272 -10.60 14.47 14.47
C HIS A 272 -11.22 13.42 15.39
N ALA A 273 -11.12 13.59 16.70
CA ALA A 273 -11.74 12.71 17.69
C ALA A 273 -13.28 12.66 17.55
N GLY A 274 -13.94 13.76 17.25
CA GLY A 274 -15.38 13.79 17.01
C GLY A 274 -15.81 12.94 15.80
N LEU A 275 -15.13 13.12 14.66
CA LEU A 275 -15.38 12.32 13.46
C LEU A 275 -15.08 10.84 13.67
N PHE A 276 -14.03 10.53 14.42
CA PHE A 276 -13.70 9.16 14.78
C PHE A 276 -14.74 8.52 15.70
N LYS A 277 -15.29 9.26 16.67
CA LYS A 277 -16.39 8.78 17.52
C LYS A 277 -17.59 8.35 16.68
N VAL A 278 -17.96 9.17 15.70
CA VAL A 278 -19.06 8.86 14.80
C VAL A 278 -18.77 7.59 13.98
N ALA A 279 -17.56 7.46 13.44
CA ALA A 279 -17.18 6.30 12.65
C ALA A 279 -17.12 5.01 13.49
N ILE A 280 -16.53 5.06 14.70
CA ILE A 280 -16.49 3.93 15.62
C ILE A 280 -17.90 3.55 16.07
N ALA A 281 -18.75 4.52 16.42
CA ALA A 281 -20.13 4.26 16.78
C ALA A 281 -20.90 3.57 15.64
N GLN A 282 -20.62 3.94 14.39
CA GLN A 282 -21.22 3.33 13.21
C GLN A 282 -20.83 1.86 13.03
N ILE A 283 -19.57 1.52 13.33
CA ILE A 283 -19.03 0.18 13.08
C ILE A 283 -19.28 -0.76 14.26
N VAL A 284 -19.10 -0.26 15.49
CA VAL A 284 -19.10 -1.11 16.71
C VAL A 284 -20.51 -1.31 17.28
N ALA A 285 -21.39 -0.35 17.09
CA ALA A 285 -22.70 -0.32 17.75
C ALA A 285 -23.89 -0.65 16.85
N GLU A 286 -23.68 -0.97 15.56
CA GLU A 286 -24.77 -1.12 14.55
C GLU A 286 -25.80 0.04 14.66
N VAL A 287 -25.32 1.26 14.92
CA VAL A 287 -26.19 2.40 15.16
C VAL A 287 -26.89 2.76 13.84
N PRO A 288 -28.23 2.81 13.80
CA PRO A 288 -28.95 3.20 12.61
C PRO A 288 -28.51 4.57 12.10
N GLU A 289 -28.45 4.73 10.79
CA GLU A 289 -27.97 5.96 10.11
C GLU A 289 -28.63 7.24 10.64
N GLU A 290 -29.91 7.18 10.99
CA GLU A 290 -30.69 8.29 11.57
C GLU A 290 -30.12 8.76 12.93
N LYS A 291 -29.64 7.84 13.76
CA LYS A 291 -29.01 8.19 15.05
C LYS A 291 -27.61 8.75 14.87
N LEU A 292 -26.90 8.35 13.80
CA LEU A 292 -25.58 8.87 13.45
C LEU A 292 -25.69 10.32 12.95
N GLN A 293 -26.72 10.63 12.16
CA GLN A 293 -27.00 11.99 11.74
C GLN A 293 -27.29 12.90 12.94
N ALA A 294 -28.09 12.42 13.90
CA ALA A 294 -28.37 13.14 15.14
C ALA A 294 -27.11 13.34 16.00
N LEU A 295 -26.23 12.33 16.09
CA LEU A 295 -24.96 12.43 16.79
C LEU A 295 -23.98 13.38 16.10
N ALA A 296 -23.85 13.30 14.79
CA ALA A 296 -23.05 14.24 13.99
C ALA A 296 -23.53 15.67 14.13
N TYR A 297 -24.86 15.88 14.17
CA TYR A 297 -25.48 17.20 14.37
C TYR A 297 -25.26 17.74 15.78
N SER A 298 -25.35 16.90 16.82
CA SER A 298 -25.08 17.29 18.21
C SER A 298 -23.61 17.66 18.46
N LEU A 299 -22.69 17.04 17.73
CA LEU A 299 -21.26 17.36 17.80
C LEU A 299 -20.92 18.67 17.11
N GLN A 300 -21.68 19.09 16.11
CA GLN A 300 -21.50 20.39 15.42
C GLN A 300 -21.89 21.60 16.31
N GLY A 301 -22.79 21.40 17.28
CA GLY A 301 -23.37 22.51 18.05
C GLY A 301 -22.58 22.97 19.27
N ASN A 302 -21.71 22.12 19.86
CA ASN A 302 -21.20 22.37 21.20
C ASN A 302 -19.68 22.40 21.38
N GLU A 303 -18.88 21.99 20.41
CA GLU A 303 -17.43 21.89 20.60
C GLU A 303 -16.58 22.71 19.59
N PHE A 304 -17.20 23.46 18.71
CA PHE A 304 -16.48 24.14 17.62
C PHE A 304 -16.05 25.58 17.92
N ASP A 305 -16.38 26.15 19.08
CA ASP A 305 -16.23 27.60 19.31
C ASP A 305 -15.08 28.03 20.21
N THR A 306 -14.20 27.18 20.65
CA THR A 306 -13.23 27.61 21.67
C THR A 306 -11.81 27.18 21.46
N SER A 307 -11.22 27.16 20.29
CA SER A 307 -9.81 26.91 20.29
C SER A 307 -8.99 27.71 19.26
N PRO A 308 -7.71 27.99 19.58
CA PRO A 308 -6.81 28.79 18.76
C PRO A 308 -6.34 28.12 17.44
N ASN A 309 -6.88 26.97 17.07
CA ASN A 309 -6.55 26.26 15.82
C ASN A 309 -7.36 26.78 14.60
N ARG A 310 -7.38 28.11 14.38
CA ARG A 310 -7.97 28.74 13.20
C ARG A 310 -7.41 28.26 11.85
N GLY A 311 -6.36 27.47 11.83
CA GLY A 311 -5.77 26.92 10.61
C GLY A 311 -6.57 25.79 9.94
N LEU A 312 -7.42 25.08 10.69
CA LEU A 312 -8.23 23.98 10.15
C LEU A 312 -9.65 24.41 9.76
N ALA A 313 -10.19 25.50 10.30
CA ALA A 313 -11.48 26.07 9.88
C ALA A 313 -11.48 26.57 8.42
N GLY A 314 -10.33 26.96 7.89
CA GLY A 314 -10.16 27.30 6.47
C GLY A 314 -10.02 26.08 5.53
N ALA A 315 -9.88 24.87 6.08
CA ALA A 315 -9.75 23.64 5.32
C ALA A 315 -11.07 23.11 4.74
N PHE A 316 -12.19 23.59 5.28
CA PHE A 316 -13.51 23.40 4.70
C PHE A 316 -13.93 24.75 4.17
N ASP A 317 -13.74 25.03 2.88
CA ASP A 317 -14.13 26.30 2.21
C ASP A 317 -14.96 27.22 3.10
N GLY A 318 -14.26 28.10 3.85
CA GLY A 318 -14.68 28.73 5.09
C GLY A 318 -15.84 29.73 5.00
N THR A 319 -16.92 29.45 4.29
CA THR A 319 -18.04 30.36 4.15
C THR A 319 -19.42 29.76 4.30
N ALA A 320 -19.56 28.44 4.49
CA ALA A 320 -20.87 27.87 4.80
C ALA A 320 -20.73 26.68 5.79
N PRO A 321 -21.61 26.62 6.81
CA PRO A 321 -21.75 25.39 7.58
C PRO A 321 -22.05 24.25 6.60
N LEU A 322 -21.36 23.11 6.73
CA LEU A 322 -21.64 21.93 5.94
C LEU A 322 -23.12 21.59 6.10
N SER A 323 -23.94 21.89 5.10
CA SER A 323 -25.33 21.50 5.13
C SER A 323 -25.40 19.97 5.09
N VAL A 324 -26.40 19.39 5.74
CA VAL A 324 -26.67 17.94 5.68
C VAL A 324 -26.71 17.45 4.22
N THR A 325 -27.22 18.29 3.31
CA THR A 325 -27.25 18.01 1.86
C THR A 325 -25.85 17.90 1.25
N THR A 326 -24.90 18.75 1.66
CA THR A 326 -23.51 18.69 1.18
C THR A 326 -22.78 17.48 1.75
N LEU A 327 -23.05 17.11 3.02
CA LEU A 327 -22.51 15.91 3.63
C LEU A 327 -23.05 14.65 2.95
N ASN A 328 -24.35 14.59 2.70
CA ASN A 328 -25.00 13.46 2.02
C ASN A 328 -24.50 13.31 0.58
N SER A 329 -24.38 14.40 -0.20
CA SER A 329 -23.82 14.31 -1.56
C SER A 329 -22.37 13.81 -1.58
N LYS A 330 -21.55 14.18 -0.57
CA LYS A 330 -20.17 13.67 -0.43
C LYS A 330 -20.15 12.22 0.02
N LEU A 331 -21.07 11.80 0.90
CA LEU A 331 -21.23 10.40 1.31
C LEU A 331 -21.71 9.53 0.14
N ASP A 332 -22.62 10.03 -0.69
CA ASP A 332 -23.08 9.29 -1.88
C ASP A 332 -21.97 9.15 -2.92
N ALA A 333 -21.19 10.20 -3.17
CA ALA A 333 -20.00 10.11 -4.02
C ALA A 333 -18.95 9.09 -3.49
N LEU A 334 -18.78 9.02 -2.16
CA LEU A 334 -17.92 8.02 -1.52
C LEU A 334 -18.51 6.61 -1.63
N ARG A 335 -19.84 6.45 -1.57
CA ARG A 335 -20.53 5.16 -1.78
C ARG A 335 -20.37 4.66 -3.21
N GLU A 336 -20.52 5.55 -4.21
CA GLU A 336 -20.30 5.21 -5.62
C GLU A 336 -18.85 4.80 -5.88
N GLU A 337 -17.90 5.53 -5.34
CA GLU A 337 -16.48 5.20 -5.44
C GLU A 337 -16.17 3.86 -4.76
N LYS A 338 -16.78 3.58 -3.61
CA LYS A 338 -16.66 2.30 -2.91
C LYS A 338 -17.23 1.13 -3.71
N THR A 339 -18.39 1.33 -4.38
CA THR A 339 -19.00 0.30 -5.23
C THR A 339 -18.06 -0.02 -6.40
N ARG A 340 -17.47 0.99 -7.02
CA ARG A 340 -16.45 0.81 -8.06
C ARG A 340 -15.23 0.04 -7.53
N TRP A 341 -14.79 0.33 -6.30
CA TRP A 341 -13.69 -0.36 -5.63
C TRP A 341 -14.02 -1.80 -5.30
N GLY A 342 -15.24 -2.08 -4.83
CA GLY A 342 -15.71 -3.44 -4.61
C GLY A 342 -15.60 -4.27 -5.88
N ALA A 343 -16.05 -3.72 -7.00
CA ALA A 343 -15.95 -4.38 -8.32
C ALA A 343 -14.50 -4.57 -8.77
N GLU A 344 -13.61 -3.60 -8.55
CA GLU A 344 -12.19 -3.75 -8.86
C GLU A 344 -11.51 -4.81 -7.99
N ARG A 345 -11.81 -4.85 -6.71
CA ARG A 345 -11.29 -5.88 -5.79
C ARG A 345 -11.77 -7.27 -6.17
N GLU A 346 -13.05 -7.42 -6.51
CA GLU A 346 -13.58 -8.69 -7.01
C GLU A 346 -12.88 -9.10 -8.30
N ALA A 347 -12.71 -8.17 -9.24
CA ALA A 347 -11.99 -8.42 -10.48
C ALA A 347 -10.52 -8.82 -10.26
N TRP A 348 -9.85 -8.24 -9.26
CA TRP A 348 -8.51 -8.65 -8.85
C TRP A 348 -8.49 -10.08 -8.30
N ASN A 349 -9.40 -10.41 -7.39
CA ASN A 349 -9.50 -11.75 -6.82
C ASN A 349 -9.81 -12.81 -7.89
N GLU A 350 -10.68 -12.48 -8.83
CA GLU A 350 -10.98 -13.37 -9.96
C GLU A 350 -9.80 -13.52 -10.92
N LEU A 351 -9.09 -12.42 -11.21
CA LEU A 351 -7.87 -12.47 -12.02
C LEU A 351 -6.81 -13.38 -11.40
N LEU A 352 -6.62 -13.30 -10.09
CA LEU A 352 -5.70 -14.15 -9.34
C LEU A 352 -6.12 -15.63 -9.42
N LYS A 353 -7.41 -15.94 -9.23
CA LYS A 353 -7.92 -17.32 -9.35
C LYS A 353 -7.68 -17.89 -10.74
N VAL A 354 -7.96 -17.10 -11.79
CA VAL A 354 -7.74 -17.53 -13.18
C VAL A 354 -6.25 -17.75 -13.45
N LYS A 355 -5.39 -16.83 -13.00
CA LYS A 355 -3.93 -16.98 -13.13
C LYS A 355 -3.43 -18.21 -12.40
N GLN A 356 -3.85 -18.44 -11.16
CA GLN A 356 -3.47 -19.61 -10.38
C GLN A 356 -3.90 -20.92 -11.05
N ALA A 357 -5.15 -20.98 -11.51
CA ALA A 357 -5.65 -22.16 -12.22
C ALA A 357 -4.85 -22.47 -13.51
N LEU A 358 -4.37 -21.43 -14.21
CA LEU A 358 -3.50 -21.59 -15.37
C LEU A 358 -2.08 -22.02 -15.00
N GLN A 359 -1.52 -21.50 -13.90
CA GLN A 359 -0.21 -21.87 -13.40
C GLN A 359 -0.18 -23.31 -12.89
N ASP A 360 -1.21 -23.76 -12.18
CA ASP A 360 -1.35 -25.12 -11.66
C ASP A 360 -1.62 -26.16 -12.76
N SER A 361 -2.03 -25.70 -13.95
CA SER A 361 -2.34 -26.56 -15.07
C SER A 361 -1.09 -26.94 -15.87
N ARG A 362 -0.68 -28.21 -15.78
CA ARG A 362 0.39 -28.76 -16.63
C ARG A 362 0.10 -28.57 -18.13
N TRP A 363 -1.16 -28.60 -18.53
CA TRP A 363 -1.58 -28.37 -19.91
C TRP A 363 -1.33 -26.92 -20.36
N ALA A 364 -1.70 -25.95 -19.53
CA ALA A 364 -1.42 -24.54 -19.80
C ALA A 364 0.07 -24.26 -19.83
N ALA A 365 0.86 -24.84 -18.93
CA ALA A 365 2.33 -24.73 -18.91
C ALA A 365 2.96 -25.25 -20.22
N ILE A 366 2.51 -26.39 -20.73
CA ILE A 366 2.97 -26.92 -22.02
C ILE A 366 2.60 -25.95 -23.16
N GLY A 367 1.37 -25.43 -23.15
CA GLY A 367 0.93 -24.45 -24.16
C GLY A 367 1.73 -23.15 -24.16
N MET A 368 2.13 -22.66 -22.98
CA MET A 368 3.02 -21.50 -22.83
C MET A 368 4.44 -21.80 -23.33
N ALA A 369 5.01 -22.95 -22.94
CA ALA A 369 6.35 -23.39 -23.38
C ALA A 369 6.45 -23.57 -24.91
N LEU A 370 5.35 -23.95 -25.56
CA LEU A 370 5.27 -24.11 -27.02
C LEU A 370 4.84 -22.81 -27.75
N GLY A 371 4.68 -21.69 -27.04
CA GLY A 371 4.21 -20.43 -27.61
C GLY A 371 2.74 -20.42 -28.07
N LEU A 372 1.97 -21.49 -27.78
CA LEU A 372 0.58 -21.64 -28.19
C LEU A 372 -0.40 -20.86 -27.33
N ALA A 373 0.06 -20.41 -26.15
CA ALA A 373 -0.68 -19.60 -25.19
C ALA A 373 -0.05 -18.22 -24.98
N HIS A 374 0.65 -17.68 -25.97
CA HIS A 374 1.40 -16.41 -25.89
C HIS A 374 0.51 -15.22 -25.46
N ALA A 375 -0.79 -15.23 -25.78
CA ALA A 375 -1.74 -14.21 -25.34
C ALA A 375 -1.92 -14.14 -23.81
N LEU A 376 -1.58 -15.21 -23.06
CA LEU A 376 -1.67 -15.25 -21.60
C LEU A 376 -0.51 -14.51 -20.91
N THR A 377 0.61 -14.32 -21.62
CA THR A 377 1.80 -13.62 -21.09
C THR A 377 1.70 -12.10 -21.27
N LYS A 378 0.84 -11.62 -22.17
CA LYS A 378 0.61 -10.19 -22.35
C LYS A 378 -0.39 -9.67 -21.34
N ASN A 379 0.13 -8.99 -20.32
CA ASN A 379 -0.66 -8.37 -19.26
C ASN A 379 -1.23 -7.02 -19.72
N GLU A 380 -2.00 -7.01 -20.81
CA GLU A 380 -2.58 -5.82 -21.44
C GLU A 380 -3.90 -5.43 -20.76
N GLY A 381 -4.07 -4.14 -20.42
CA GLY A 381 -5.30 -3.59 -19.87
C GLY A 381 -5.07 -2.49 -18.82
N LYS A 382 -6.03 -1.56 -18.72
CA LYS A 382 -5.93 -0.35 -17.87
C LYS A 382 -6.38 -0.56 -16.43
N GLY A 383 -6.64 -1.77 -15.99
CA GLY A 383 -7.05 -2.10 -14.62
C GLY A 383 -7.39 -3.57 -14.47
N PRO A 384 -7.68 -4.05 -13.25
CA PRO A 384 -7.94 -5.46 -12.99
C PRO A 384 -9.14 -6.00 -13.78
N THR A 385 -10.21 -5.22 -13.91
CA THR A 385 -11.41 -5.60 -14.65
C THR A 385 -11.12 -5.79 -16.13
N GLU A 386 -10.37 -4.89 -16.75
CA GLU A 386 -9.98 -4.99 -18.17
C GLU A 386 -8.98 -6.12 -18.39
N LYS A 387 -8.02 -6.30 -17.48
CA LYS A 387 -7.07 -7.43 -17.51
C LYS A 387 -7.78 -8.76 -17.40
N LEU A 388 -8.75 -8.88 -16.50
CA LEU A 388 -9.56 -10.09 -16.36
C LEU A 388 -10.38 -10.37 -17.63
N ALA A 389 -11.02 -9.35 -18.20
CA ALA A 389 -11.77 -9.48 -19.44
C ALA A 389 -10.89 -9.96 -20.60
N LYS A 390 -9.72 -9.32 -20.80
CA LYS A 390 -8.76 -9.71 -21.83
C LYS A 390 -8.18 -11.10 -21.61
N LEU A 391 -7.91 -11.49 -20.37
CA LEU A 391 -7.43 -12.82 -20.05
C LEU A 391 -8.51 -13.88 -20.35
N ARG A 392 -9.76 -13.64 -19.97
CA ARG A 392 -10.89 -14.51 -20.31
C ARG A 392 -11.11 -14.62 -21.81
N GLU A 393 -11.03 -13.50 -22.52
CA GLU A 393 -11.10 -13.46 -23.98
C GLU A 393 -9.97 -14.27 -24.62
N ALA A 394 -8.73 -14.09 -24.18
CA ALA A 394 -7.57 -14.84 -24.66
C ALA A 394 -7.74 -16.35 -24.39
N CYS A 395 -8.22 -16.73 -23.21
CA CYS A 395 -8.53 -18.13 -22.89
C CYS A 395 -9.64 -18.68 -23.83
N ALA A 396 -10.70 -17.91 -24.03
CA ALA A 396 -11.83 -18.29 -24.89
C ALA A 396 -11.46 -18.42 -26.37
N HIS A 397 -10.46 -17.66 -26.87
CA HIS A 397 -10.03 -17.70 -28.26
C HIS A 397 -8.83 -18.61 -28.52
N SER A 398 -8.14 -19.11 -27.49
CA SER A 398 -7.02 -20.02 -27.64
C SER A 398 -7.52 -21.44 -28.02
N PRO A 399 -7.19 -21.94 -29.23
CA PRO A 399 -7.57 -23.32 -29.63
C PRO A 399 -6.95 -24.36 -28.70
N TRP A 400 -5.75 -24.10 -28.16
CA TRP A 400 -5.05 -24.98 -27.25
C TRP A 400 -5.77 -25.08 -25.90
N LEU A 401 -6.13 -23.96 -25.32
CA LEU A 401 -6.86 -23.94 -24.04
C LEU A 401 -8.24 -24.56 -24.16
N LYS A 402 -9.00 -24.24 -25.21
CA LYS A 402 -10.29 -24.90 -25.51
C LYS A 402 -10.18 -26.42 -25.59
N ARG A 403 -9.10 -26.92 -26.16
CA ARG A 403 -8.90 -28.37 -26.27
C ARG A 403 -8.61 -28.99 -24.90
N GLY A 404 -7.81 -28.32 -24.06
CA GLY A 404 -7.54 -28.76 -22.69
C GLY A 404 -8.80 -28.78 -21.81
N GLU A 405 -9.64 -27.77 -21.94
CA GLU A 405 -10.93 -27.70 -21.22
C GLU A 405 -11.90 -28.81 -21.63
N ARG A 406 -12.02 -29.08 -22.95
CA ARG A 406 -12.83 -30.21 -23.46
C ARG A 406 -12.34 -31.57 -22.99
N LEU A 407 -11.06 -31.70 -22.74
CA LEU A 407 -10.42 -32.94 -22.25
C LEU A 407 -10.47 -33.03 -20.70
N GLY A 408 -11.04 -32.05 -20.03
CA GLY A 408 -11.11 -31.99 -18.57
C GLY A 408 -9.76 -31.80 -17.87
N LEU A 409 -8.74 -31.30 -18.60
CA LEU A 409 -7.39 -31.14 -18.10
C LEU A 409 -7.20 -29.87 -17.25
N TYR A 410 -8.10 -28.91 -17.38
CA TYR A 410 -8.26 -27.73 -16.53
C TYR A 410 -9.63 -27.10 -16.69
N ARG A 411 -10.04 -26.24 -15.76
CA ARG A 411 -11.21 -25.36 -15.88
C ARG A 411 -10.79 -23.95 -15.57
N VAL A 412 -11.22 -22.99 -16.38
CA VAL A 412 -11.13 -21.57 -16.03
C VAL A 412 -12.30 -21.28 -15.08
N PRO A 413 -12.02 -20.74 -13.86
CA PRO A 413 -13.05 -20.40 -12.89
C PRO A 413 -14.02 -19.35 -13.40
#